data_f4ab760902644269f7b12b747926a851
#
_entry.id   f4ab760902644269f7b12b747926a851
#
_cell.length_a   1.000
_cell.length_b   1.000
_cell.length_c   1.000
_cell.angle_alpha   90.00
_cell.angle_beta   90.00
_cell.angle_gamma   90.00
#
_symmetry.space_group_name_H-M   'P 1'
#
loop_
_entity.id
_entity.type
_entity.pdbx_description
1 polymer ?
#
loop_
_entity_poly.entity_id
_entity_poly.type
_entity_poly.pdbx_seq_one_letter_code
_entity_poly.pdbx_strand_id
1 'polypeptide(L)'
;IIADQLEQQAERILAANQKDIEIAKQNGLSEALIDRLLLTEDRLKGIANDVRHVISLADPVGKIIDGGTLDSGLKIERVRTPLGVIGTIYEARPNVTIDVASLCLKTGNAVILRGGKETQHSNQILVEVVQNALEQAGLPRHAVQAITDPNRELVMQLLKLDRYVDMIIP
;
A
#
# COMPACT_ATOMS: atom_id res chain seq x y z
N ILE A 1 -9.73 -0.71 11.97
CA ILE A 1 -9.09 0.60 12.25
C ILE A 1 -8.77 1.33 10.93
N ILE A 2 -7.95 0.79 9.96
CA ILE A 2 -7.61 1.52 8.71
C ILE A 2 -8.87 1.98 7.98
N ALA A 3 -9.83 1.09 7.71
CA ALA A 3 -11.06 1.41 7.02
C ALA A 3 -11.86 2.52 7.73
N ASP A 4 -11.95 2.45 9.04
CA ASP A 4 -12.67 3.44 9.85
C ASP A 4 -11.95 4.79 9.88
N GLN A 5 -10.62 4.79 9.92
CA GLN A 5 -9.80 5.99 9.82
C GLN A 5 -9.91 6.68 8.45
N LEU A 6 -10.01 5.90 7.36
CA LEU A 6 -10.25 6.46 6.02
C LEU A 6 -11.59 7.21 5.97
N GLU A 7 -12.64 6.64 6.54
CA GLU A 7 -13.97 7.28 6.58
C GLU A 7 -13.98 8.49 7.53
N GLN A 8 -13.38 8.39 8.71
CA GLN A 8 -13.33 9.49 9.70
C GLN A 8 -12.51 10.68 9.21
N GLN A 9 -11.47 10.45 8.41
CA GLN A 9 -10.60 11.50 7.89
C GLN A 9 -10.93 11.87 6.43
N ALA A 10 -12.14 11.55 5.95
CA ALA A 10 -12.55 11.75 4.56
C ALA A 10 -12.34 13.20 4.09
N GLU A 11 -12.77 14.17 4.85
CA GLU A 11 -12.60 15.60 4.50
C GLU A 11 -11.13 15.97 4.26
N ARG A 12 -10.23 15.50 5.12
CA ARG A 12 -8.79 15.77 5.03
C ARG A 12 -8.18 15.10 3.81
N ILE A 13 -8.59 13.86 3.50
CA ILE A 13 -8.14 13.11 2.34
C ILE A 13 -8.62 13.76 1.05
N LEU A 14 -9.89 14.13 0.98
CA LEU A 14 -10.48 14.78 -0.19
C LEU A 14 -9.89 16.17 -0.45
N ALA A 15 -9.60 16.93 0.61
CA ALA A 15 -8.92 18.22 0.49
C ALA A 15 -7.49 18.09 -0.07
N ALA A 16 -6.76 17.04 0.31
CA ALA A 16 -5.44 16.75 -0.26
C ALA A 16 -5.54 16.30 -1.72
N ASN A 17 -6.55 15.47 -2.05
CA ASN A 17 -6.80 15.04 -3.42
C ASN A 17 -7.19 16.21 -4.33
N GLN A 18 -7.97 17.15 -3.85
CA GLN A 18 -8.34 18.34 -4.60
C GLN A 18 -7.11 19.15 -5.04
N LYS A 19 -6.07 19.23 -4.20
CA LYS A 19 -4.79 19.88 -4.57
C LYS A 19 -4.09 19.16 -5.73
N ASP A 20 -4.05 17.82 -5.69
CA ASP A 20 -3.49 17.02 -6.78
C ASP A 20 -4.28 17.24 -8.08
N ILE A 21 -5.62 17.30 -8.01
CA ILE A 21 -6.49 17.57 -9.16
C ILE A 21 -6.25 18.96 -9.76
N GLU A 22 -6.10 19.98 -8.91
CA GLU A 22 -5.83 21.35 -9.36
C GLU A 22 -4.49 21.45 -10.08
N ILE A 23 -3.44 20.84 -9.53
CA ILE A 23 -2.11 20.76 -10.13
C ILE A 23 -2.17 19.98 -11.46
N ALA A 24 -2.90 18.86 -11.49
CA ALA A 24 -3.08 18.07 -12.70
C ALA A 24 -3.75 18.85 -13.82
N LYS A 25 -4.80 19.63 -13.52
CA LYS A 25 -5.48 20.51 -14.48
C LYS A 25 -4.55 21.60 -14.99
N GLN A 26 -3.79 22.25 -14.10
CA GLN A 26 -2.83 23.30 -14.47
C GLN A 26 -1.72 22.76 -15.39
N ASN A 27 -1.31 21.50 -15.19
CA ASN A 27 -0.33 20.82 -16.01
C ASN A 27 -0.91 20.23 -17.31
N GLY A 28 -2.19 20.43 -17.59
CA GLY A 28 -2.83 20.00 -18.84
C GLY A 28 -3.01 18.48 -18.95
N LEU A 29 -3.17 17.77 -17.84
CA LEU A 29 -3.47 16.34 -17.88
C LEU A 29 -4.84 16.10 -18.55
N SER A 30 -4.95 15.00 -19.28
CA SER A 30 -6.21 14.61 -19.91
C SER A 30 -7.31 14.31 -18.89
N GLU A 31 -8.57 14.49 -19.28
CA GLU A 31 -9.73 14.18 -18.42
C GLU A 31 -9.71 12.74 -17.91
N ALA A 32 -9.28 11.79 -18.75
CA ALA A 32 -9.15 10.39 -18.36
C ALA A 32 -8.10 10.16 -17.25
N LEU A 33 -7.01 10.92 -17.24
CA LEU A 33 -6.02 10.87 -16.17
C LEU A 33 -6.54 11.57 -14.91
N ILE A 34 -7.23 12.69 -15.04
CA ILE A 34 -7.86 13.40 -13.93
C ILE A 34 -8.90 12.50 -13.24
N ASP A 35 -9.72 11.78 -14.01
CA ASP A 35 -10.69 10.83 -13.42
C ASP A 35 -10.00 9.70 -12.62
N ARG A 36 -8.84 9.21 -13.08
CA ARG A 36 -8.06 8.21 -12.34
C ARG A 36 -7.48 8.75 -11.03
N LEU A 37 -7.15 10.05 -10.98
CA LEU A 37 -6.65 10.73 -9.78
C LEU A 37 -7.76 11.02 -8.78
N LEU A 38 -8.97 11.27 -9.26
CA LEU A 38 -10.07 11.80 -8.47
C LEU A 38 -10.51 10.81 -7.38
N LEU A 39 -10.51 11.30 -6.14
CA LEU A 39 -11.22 10.69 -5.03
C LEU A 39 -12.52 11.45 -4.79
N THR A 40 -13.59 10.71 -4.58
CA THR A 40 -14.89 11.19 -4.09
C THR A 40 -15.21 10.47 -2.78
N GLU A 41 -16.20 10.95 -2.05
CA GLU A 41 -16.68 10.24 -0.85
C GLU A 41 -17.04 8.79 -1.16
N ASP A 42 -17.73 8.54 -2.28
CA ASP A 42 -18.14 7.20 -2.67
C ASP A 42 -16.94 6.32 -3.04
N ARG A 43 -15.94 6.87 -3.75
CA ARG A 43 -14.70 6.16 -4.05
C ARG A 43 -13.92 5.84 -2.77
N LEU A 44 -13.88 6.78 -1.82
CA LEU A 44 -13.21 6.57 -0.55
C LEU A 44 -13.92 5.51 0.30
N LYS A 45 -15.26 5.50 0.34
CA LYS A 45 -16.05 4.42 0.95
C LYS A 45 -15.79 3.07 0.27
N GLY A 46 -15.64 3.07 -1.07
CA GLY A 46 -15.23 1.88 -1.83
C GLY A 46 -13.89 1.34 -1.33
N ILE A 47 -12.87 2.19 -1.23
CA ILE A 47 -11.54 1.84 -0.72
C ILE A 47 -11.63 1.27 0.71
N ALA A 48 -12.41 1.89 1.60
CA ALA A 48 -12.61 1.39 2.96
C ALA A 48 -13.28 -0.01 2.97
N ASN A 49 -14.22 -0.25 2.07
CA ASN A 49 -14.85 -1.57 1.91
C ASN A 49 -13.87 -2.61 1.35
N ASP A 50 -12.98 -2.23 0.42
CA ASP A 50 -11.95 -3.13 -0.09
C ASP A 50 -10.98 -3.54 1.03
N VAL A 51 -10.60 -2.61 1.93
CA VAL A 51 -9.83 -2.93 3.14
C VAL A 51 -10.59 -3.93 4.03
N ARG A 52 -11.90 -3.75 4.23
CA ARG A 52 -12.73 -4.70 5.00
C ARG A 52 -12.82 -6.06 4.31
N HIS A 53 -12.86 -6.06 2.97
CA HIS A 53 -12.80 -7.32 2.20
C HIS A 53 -11.46 -8.04 2.40
N VAL A 54 -10.32 -7.34 2.37
CA VAL A 54 -9.01 -7.93 2.66
C VAL A 54 -8.97 -8.57 4.04
N ILE A 55 -9.64 -8.01 5.05
CA ILE A 55 -9.75 -8.61 6.38
C ILE A 55 -10.44 -9.98 6.30
N SER A 56 -11.48 -10.13 5.48
CA SER A 56 -12.24 -11.36 5.33
C SER A 56 -11.48 -12.50 4.64
N LEU A 57 -10.41 -12.19 3.92
CA LEU A 57 -9.57 -13.19 3.25
C LEU A 57 -8.86 -14.07 4.29
N ALA A 58 -8.72 -15.35 3.96
CA ALA A 58 -7.98 -16.28 4.80
C ALA A 58 -6.51 -15.80 4.98
N ASP A 59 -6.01 -15.92 6.21
CA ASP A 59 -4.59 -15.62 6.48
C ASP A 59 -3.70 -16.67 5.78
N PRO A 60 -2.79 -16.28 4.89
CA PRO A 60 -1.90 -17.22 4.22
C PRO A 60 -0.67 -17.56 5.07
N VAL A 61 -0.31 -16.73 6.05
CA VAL A 61 0.93 -16.91 6.84
C VAL A 61 0.80 -18.13 7.73
N GLY A 62 1.86 -18.94 7.76
CA GLY A 62 1.89 -20.18 8.55
C GLY A 62 1.13 -21.35 7.93
N LYS A 63 0.46 -21.19 6.78
CA LYS A 63 -0.21 -22.32 6.12
C LYS A 63 0.79 -23.32 5.56
N ILE A 64 0.62 -24.59 5.89
CA ILE A 64 1.34 -25.69 5.26
C ILE A 64 0.79 -25.90 3.86
N ILE A 65 1.66 -25.87 2.86
CA ILE A 65 1.32 -26.08 1.44
C ILE A 65 1.36 -27.55 1.11
N ASP A 66 2.43 -28.21 1.53
CA ASP A 66 2.68 -29.64 1.38
C ASP A 66 3.67 -30.12 2.45
N GLY A 67 3.84 -31.42 2.56
CA GLY A 67 4.79 -32.04 3.46
C GLY A 67 4.77 -33.55 3.36
N GLY A 68 5.71 -34.19 4.03
CA GLY A 68 5.82 -35.65 4.03
C GLY A 68 6.87 -36.17 5.00
N THR A 69 6.93 -37.49 5.13
CA THR A 69 7.98 -38.16 5.89
C THR A 69 8.88 -38.89 4.91
N LEU A 70 10.18 -38.62 5.00
CA LEU A 70 11.19 -39.34 4.23
C LEU A 70 11.42 -40.75 4.80
N ASP A 71 12.04 -41.63 4.01
CA ASP A 71 12.39 -42.99 4.44
C ASP A 71 13.29 -43.01 5.69
N SER A 72 14.05 -41.95 5.92
CA SER A 72 14.86 -41.70 7.11
C SER A 72 14.05 -41.41 8.37
N GLY A 73 12.73 -41.20 8.26
CA GLY A 73 11.83 -40.75 9.34
C GLY A 73 11.81 -39.23 9.54
N LEU A 74 12.57 -38.46 8.75
CA LEU A 74 12.54 -36.99 8.78
C LEU A 74 11.22 -36.45 8.24
N LYS A 75 10.53 -35.63 9.03
CA LYS A 75 9.32 -34.90 8.61
C LYS A 75 9.70 -33.56 8.00
N ILE A 76 9.18 -33.27 6.81
CA ILE A 76 9.39 -32.03 6.09
C ILE A 76 8.03 -31.39 5.86
N GLU A 77 7.94 -30.08 6.09
CA GLU A 77 6.76 -29.27 5.79
C GLU A 77 7.19 -28.01 5.02
N ARG A 78 6.43 -27.65 3.99
CA ARG A 78 6.57 -26.39 3.28
C ARG A 78 5.52 -25.41 3.79
N VAL A 79 5.97 -24.36 4.45
CA VAL A 79 5.11 -23.38 5.13
C VAL A 79 5.22 -22.05 4.42
N ARG A 80 4.09 -21.34 4.28
CA ARG A 80 4.08 -19.96 3.75
C ARG A 80 4.59 -18.99 4.80
N THR A 81 5.53 -18.15 4.41
CA THR A 81 6.09 -17.06 5.24
C THR A 81 5.92 -15.72 4.53
N PRO A 82 5.94 -14.59 5.24
CA PRO A 82 6.06 -13.28 4.62
C PRO A 82 7.30 -13.20 3.71
N LEU A 83 7.23 -12.37 2.68
CA LEU A 83 8.38 -12.08 1.81
C LEU A 83 9.41 -11.20 2.53
N GLY A 84 8.93 -10.25 3.32
CA GLY A 84 9.73 -9.26 4.02
C GLY A 84 9.32 -7.83 3.69
N VAL A 85 10.19 -7.07 3.03
CA VAL A 85 9.94 -5.69 2.61
C VAL A 85 9.67 -5.65 1.11
N ILE A 86 8.51 -5.11 0.74
CA ILE A 86 8.08 -4.98 -0.66
C ILE A 86 8.18 -3.52 -1.09
N GLY A 87 8.93 -3.24 -2.15
CA GLY A 87 8.90 -1.95 -2.83
C GLY A 87 7.87 -1.97 -3.94
N THR A 88 6.91 -1.02 -3.96
CA THR A 88 5.91 -0.94 -5.03
C THR A 88 5.97 0.40 -5.72
N ILE A 89 6.10 0.38 -7.05
CA ILE A 89 6.16 1.56 -7.91
C ILE A 89 4.89 1.58 -8.74
N TYR A 90 4.09 2.63 -8.62
CA TYR A 90 2.80 2.74 -9.30
C TYR A 90 2.56 4.17 -9.78
N GLU A 91 1.65 4.31 -10.74
CA GLU A 91 1.30 5.60 -11.32
C GLU A 91 0.12 6.25 -10.58
N ALA A 92 -0.51 7.20 -11.23
CA ALA A 92 -1.54 8.13 -10.81
C ALA A 92 -2.87 7.47 -10.34
N ARG A 93 -2.83 6.69 -9.26
CA ARG A 93 -4.02 6.05 -8.66
C ARG A 93 -3.92 6.05 -7.12
N PRO A 94 -4.54 6.99 -6.42
CA PRO A 94 -4.45 7.07 -4.96
C PRO A 94 -4.95 5.82 -4.23
N ASN A 95 -5.97 5.12 -4.78
CA ASN A 95 -6.49 3.88 -4.18
C ASN A 95 -5.43 2.78 -4.06
N VAL A 96 -4.50 2.69 -5.03
CA VAL A 96 -3.42 1.68 -5.01
C VAL A 96 -2.56 1.77 -3.75
N THR A 97 -2.38 2.98 -3.20
CA THR A 97 -1.69 3.20 -1.93
C THR A 97 -2.28 2.35 -0.80
N ILE A 98 -3.61 2.35 -0.68
CA ILE A 98 -4.32 1.61 0.37
C ILE A 98 -4.42 0.12 0.04
N ASP A 99 -4.68 -0.22 -1.23
CA ASP A 99 -4.80 -1.61 -1.69
C ASP A 99 -3.51 -2.37 -1.41
N VAL A 100 -2.37 -1.81 -1.82
CA VAL A 100 -1.06 -2.44 -1.61
C VAL A 100 -0.69 -2.48 -0.13
N ALA A 101 -0.91 -1.39 0.62
CA ALA A 101 -0.61 -1.36 2.04
C ALA A 101 -1.41 -2.44 2.81
N SER A 102 -2.73 -2.55 2.54
CA SER A 102 -3.59 -3.52 3.23
C SER A 102 -3.22 -4.97 2.90
N LEU A 103 -2.89 -5.28 1.64
CA LEU A 103 -2.46 -6.61 1.21
C LEU A 103 -1.09 -6.99 1.82
N CYS A 104 -0.13 -6.05 1.84
CA CYS A 104 1.17 -6.28 2.47
C CYS A 104 1.02 -6.55 3.96
N LEU A 105 0.26 -5.72 4.68
CA LEU A 105 -0.02 -5.91 6.10
C LEU A 105 -0.74 -7.23 6.39
N LYS A 106 -1.74 -7.60 5.58
CA LYS A 106 -2.48 -8.88 5.71
C LYS A 106 -1.56 -10.09 5.59
N THR A 107 -0.51 -9.97 4.79
CA THR A 107 0.45 -11.06 4.54
C THR A 107 1.72 -10.94 5.36
N GLY A 108 1.75 -10.04 6.36
CA GLY A 108 2.88 -9.87 7.29
C GLY A 108 4.10 -9.20 6.68
N ASN A 109 3.94 -8.48 5.56
CA ASN A 109 5.01 -7.76 4.88
C ASN A 109 5.02 -6.28 5.26
N ALA A 110 6.21 -5.68 5.28
CA ALA A 110 6.37 -4.23 5.23
C ALA A 110 6.36 -3.75 3.77
N VAL A 111 6.04 -2.48 3.54
CA VAL A 111 5.99 -1.92 2.20
C VAL A 111 6.58 -0.51 2.10
N ILE A 112 7.30 -0.27 1.01
CA ILE A 112 7.77 1.05 0.60
C ILE A 112 7.01 1.42 -0.69
N LEU A 113 6.19 2.44 -0.60
CA LEU A 113 5.30 2.91 -1.65
C LEU A 113 5.96 4.04 -2.45
N ARG A 114 5.96 3.96 -3.76
CA ARG A 114 6.42 5.01 -4.67
C ARG A 114 5.34 5.30 -5.71
N GLY A 115 4.45 6.22 -5.39
CA GLY A 115 3.42 6.71 -6.31
C GLY A 115 3.93 7.73 -7.32
N GLY A 116 3.14 8.02 -8.34
CA GLY A 116 3.38 9.09 -9.29
C GLY A 116 3.39 10.47 -8.62
N LYS A 117 4.06 11.44 -9.26
CA LYS A 117 4.10 12.84 -8.78
C LYS A 117 2.71 13.50 -8.75
N GLU A 118 1.80 12.99 -9.56
CA GLU A 118 0.44 13.48 -9.73
C GLU A 118 -0.45 13.19 -8.51
N THR A 119 -0.04 12.26 -7.63
CA THR A 119 -0.79 11.82 -6.44
C THR A 119 -0.07 12.15 -5.13
N GLN A 120 0.87 13.09 -5.17
CA GLN A 120 1.77 13.34 -4.04
C GLN A 120 1.05 13.69 -2.74
N HIS A 121 0.11 14.64 -2.79
CA HIS A 121 -0.64 15.08 -1.61
C HIS A 121 -1.59 13.99 -1.10
N SER A 122 -2.32 13.34 -2.01
CA SER A 122 -3.21 12.23 -1.67
C SER A 122 -2.45 11.07 -1.03
N ASN A 123 -1.35 10.63 -1.64
CA ASN A 123 -0.57 9.51 -1.13
C ASN A 123 0.03 9.81 0.24
N GLN A 124 0.51 11.03 0.46
CA GLN A 124 1.07 11.43 1.75
C GLN A 124 0.03 11.29 2.87
N ILE A 125 -1.17 11.81 2.67
CA ILE A 125 -2.26 11.72 3.66
C ILE A 125 -2.73 10.28 3.85
N LEU A 126 -2.89 9.52 2.77
CA LEU A 126 -3.32 8.13 2.84
C LEU A 126 -2.32 7.27 3.63
N VAL A 127 -1.02 7.44 3.39
CA VAL A 127 0.02 6.75 4.16
C VAL A 127 0.02 7.18 5.62
N GLU A 128 -0.16 8.47 5.92
CA GLU A 128 -0.27 8.97 7.29
C GLU A 128 -1.46 8.34 8.02
N VAL A 129 -2.61 8.22 7.36
CA VAL A 129 -3.81 7.56 7.92
C VAL A 129 -3.51 6.10 8.26
N VAL A 130 -2.85 5.37 7.36
CA VAL A 130 -2.46 3.97 7.61
C VAL A 130 -1.47 3.88 8.77
N GLN A 131 -0.46 4.74 8.79
CA GLN A 131 0.55 4.77 9.85
C GLN A 131 -0.06 5.04 11.23
N ASN A 132 -0.99 5.97 11.32
CA ASN A 132 -1.71 6.26 12.57
C ASN A 132 -2.59 5.07 13.01
N ALA A 133 -3.22 4.38 12.05
CA ALA A 133 -3.97 3.18 12.33
C ALA A 133 -3.09 2.02 12.83
N LEU A 134 -1.87 1.89 12.30
CA LEU A 134 -0.87 0.91 12.76
C LEU A 134 -0.46 1.19 14.21
N GLU A 135 -0.14 2.45 14.55
CA GLU A 135 0.20 2.84 15.93
C GLU A 135 -0.95 2.55 16.90
N GLN A 136 -2.19 2.85 16.52
CA GLN A 136 -3.37 2.52 17.33
C GLN A 136 -3.55 1.01 17.53
N ALA A 137 -3.12 0.21 16.55
CA ALA A 137 -3.16 -1.26 16.63
C ALA A 137 -1.96 -1.85 17.37
N GLY A 138 -1.00 -1.04 17.86
CA GLY A 138 0.24 -1.50 18.47
C GLY A 138 1.24 -2.10 17.49
N LEU A 139 1.10 -1.79 16.20
CA LEU A 139 1.99 -2.22 15.13
C LEU A 139 3.03 -1.14 14.79
N PRO A 140 4.19 -1.52 14.24
CA PRO A 140 5.20 -0.56 13.86
C PRO A 140 4.69 0.41 12.78
N ARG A 141 4.73 1.71 13.07
CA ARG A 141 4.35 2.77 12.12
C ARG A 141 5.06 2.62 10.78
N HIS A 142 6.35 2.27 10.81
CA HIS A 142 7.20 2.17 9.63
C HIS A 142 7.01 0.88 8.83
N ALA A 143 6.06 0.01 9.18
CA ALA A 143 5.69 -1.11 8.32
C ALA A 143 5.10 -0.63 6.98
N VAL A 144 4.57 0.58 6.91
CA VAL A 144 4.14 1.24 5.67
C VAL A 144 4.86 2.58 5.54
N GLN A 145 5.61 2.75 4.47
CA GLN A 145 6.38 3.96 4.18
C GLN A 145 6.10 4.42 2.75
N ALA A 146 6.27 5.71 2.49
CA ALA A 146 6.18 6.27 1.14
C ALA A 146 7.39 7.14 0.82
N ILE A 147 7.88 7.04 -0.41
CA ILE A 147 8.82 7.98 -1.00
C ILE A 147 7.98 9.12 -1.59
N THR A 148 7.95 10.25 -0.88
CA THR A 148 7.13 11.42 -1.25
C THR A 148 7.84 12.39 -2.18
N ASP A 149 9.17 12.34 -2.25
CA ASP A 149 9.96 13.15 -3.19
C ASP A 149 9.74 12.62 -4.62
N PRO A 150 9.32 13.48 -5.58
CA PRO A 150 9.05 13.09 -6.95
C PRO A 150 10.31 12.77 -7.77
N ASN A 151 11.51 12.97 -7.23
CA ASN A 151 12.76 12.70 -7.93
C ASN A 151 12.84 11.25 -8.41
N ARG A 152 13.01 11.05 -9.73
CA ARG A 152 13.11 9.72 -10.34
C ARG A 152 14.37 8.95 -9.96
N GLU A 153 15.43 9.64 -9.54
CA GLU A 153 16.67 8.99 -9.08
C GLU A 153 16.42 8.13 -7.84
N LEU A 154 15.43 8.49 -6.99
CA LEU A 154 15.05 7.70 -5.82
C LEU A 154 14.50 6.33 -6.20
N VAL A 155 13.87 6.17 -7.38
CA VAL A 155 13.48 4.88 -7.91
C VAL A 155 14.72 4.00 -8.15
N MET A 156 15.75 4.59 -8.78
CA MET A 156 17.01 3.87 -9.03
C MET A 156 17.74 3.52 -7.73
N GLN A 157 17.61 4.37 -6.70
CA GLN A 157 18.15 4.05 -5.38
C GLN A 157 17.35 2.92 -4.72
N LEU A 158 16.01 2.96 -4.77
CA LEU A 158 15.15 1.89 -4.25
C LEU A 158 15.50 0.52 -4.87
N LEU A 159 15.71 0.49 -6.20
CA LEU A 159 16.08 -0.72 -6.94
C LEU A 159 17.46 -1.30 -6.54
N LYS A 160 18.30 -0.52 -5.88
CA LYS A 160 19.63 -0.94 -5.43
C LYS A 160 19.66 -1.37 -3.95
N LEU A 161 18.53 -1.29 -3.24
CA LEU A 161 18.43 -1.63 -1.82
C LEU A 161 18.21 -3.14 -1.60
N ASP A 162 18.96 -3.99 -2.31
CA ASP A 162 18.88 -5.44 -2.29
C ASP A 162 19.06 -6.08 -0.89
N ARG A 163 19.70 -5.35 0.06
CA ARG A 163 19.84 -5.78 1.46
C ARG A 163 18.61 -5.48 2.31
N TYR A 164 17.70 -4.62 1.86
CA TYR A 164 16.59 -4.09 2.65
C TYR A 164 15.24 -4.32 2.01
N VAL A 165 15.21 -4.57 0.71
CA VAL A 165 13.99 -4.77 -0.07
C VAL A 165 14.04 -6.13 -0.73
N ASP A 166 13.12 -6.99 -0.34
CA ASP A 166 13.09 -8.40 -0.78
C ASP A 166 12.41 -8.57 -2.14
N MET A 167 11.49 -7.67 -2.49
CA MET A 167 10.77 -7.72 -3.76
C MET A 167 10.42 -6.32 -4.27
N ILE A 168 10.51 -6.11 -5.58
CA ILE A 168 9.99 -4.91 -6.26
C ILE A 168 8.82 -5.30 -7.17
N ILE A 169 7.72 -4.57 -7.06
CA ILE A 169 6.54 -4.65 -7.92
C ILE A 169 6.46 -3.32 -8.70
N PRO A 170 6.74 -3.35 -10.02
CA PRO A 170 6.72 -2.14 -10.87
C PRO A 170 5.31 -1.76 -11.30
#